data_e8b50583e3313dcfa6edbc63d831d50a
#
_entry.id   e8b50583e3313dcfa6edbc63d831d50a
#
_cell.length_a   1.000
_cell.length_b   1.000
_cell.length_c   1.000
_cell.angle_alpha   90.00
_cell.angle_beta   90.00
_cell.angle_gamma   90.00
#
_symmetry.space_group_name_H-M   'P 1'
#
loop_
_entity.id
_entity.type
_entity.pdbx_description
1 polymer ?
#
loop_
_entity_poly.entity_id
_entity_poly.type
_entity_poly.pdbx_seq_one_letter_code
_entity_poly.pdbx_strand_id
1 'polypeptide(L)'
;MFDITFLNSAAVGDIFAWAEVSQIHKIRNGIYQKNGRLISLLTDFGRINPCYPDFHGSTADTIFYTGSGRRGDQKLDHANQALLKAVETEIAVPLFNKLSVGRWEFMGFWRIIDAQYIFDERQSRMLWKFTLSKTQ
;
A
#
# COMPACT_ATOMS: atom_id res chain seq x y z
N MET A 1 -18.33 -8.79 13.34
CA MET A 1 -17.17 -7.94 13.69
C MET A 1 -15.91 -8.78 13.64
N PHE A 2 -14.85 -8.23 13.08
CA PHE A 2 -13.55 -8.91 13.09
C PHE A 2 -12.64 -8.29 14.14
N ASP A 3 -11.69 -9.08 14.60
CA ASP A 3 -10.75 -8.67 15.62
C ASP A 3 -9.42 -8.27 14.97
N ILE A 4 -9.01 -7.03 15.16
CA ILE A 4 -7.75 -6.49 14.65
C ILE A 4 -6.72 -6.30 15.75
N THR A 5 -6.97 -6.83 16.94
CA THR A 5 -6.09 -6.60 18.09
C THR A 5 -4.70 -7.19 17.87
N PHE A 6 -4.54 -8.16 16.96
CA PHE A 6 -3.23 -8.71 16.67
C PHE A 6 -2.25 -7.63 16.15
N LEU A 7 -2.76 -6.57 15.48
CA LEU A 7 -1.89 -5.49 15.01
C LEU A 7 -1.35 -4.65 16.18
N ASN A 8 -2.06 -4.59 17.29
CA ASN A 8 -1.61 -3.81 18.45
C ASN A 8 -0.37 -4.40 19.10
N SER A 9 -0.17 -5.71 18.93
CA SER A 9 1.00 -6.42 19.46
C SER A 9 1.96 -6.90 18.37
N ALA A 10 1.66 -6.64 17.11
CA ALA A 10 2.51 -7.05 16.02
C ALA A 10 3.77 -6.18 15.94
N ALA A 11 4.89 -6.82 15.68
CA ALA A 11 6.15 -6.14 15.42
C ALA A 11 6.45 -6.13 13.92
N VAL A 12 7.11 -5.08 13.46
CA VAL A 12 7.60 -5.01 12.08
C VAL A 12 8.46 -6.24 11.81
N GLY A 13 8.16 -6.93 10.73
CA GLY A 13 8.82 -8.18 10.36
C GLY A 13 8.04 -9.43 10.71
N ASP A 14 7.00 -9.33 11.52
CA ASP A 14 6.13 -10.47 11.84
C ASP A 14 5.45 -10.96 10.55
N ILE A 15 5.30 -12.28 10.43
CA ILE A 15 4.72 -12.92 9.26
C ILE A 15 3.31 -13.39 9.61
N PHE A 16 2.35 -13.04 8.76
CA PHE A 16 0.95 -13.40 8.93
C PHE A 16 0.44 -14.17 7.71
N ALA A 17 -0.55 -15.04 7.94
CA ALA A 17 -1.28 -15.70 6.87
C ALA A 17 -2.30 -14.75 6.26
N TRP A 18 -2.76 -15.04 5.05
CA TRP A 18 -3.80 -14.24 4.40
C TRP A 18 -5.08 -14.18 5.24
N ALA A 19 -5.43 -15.27 5.93
CA ALA A 19 -6.61 -15.28 6.79
C ALA A 19 -6.56 -14.20 7.86
N GLU A 20 -5.36 -13.88 8.36
CA GLU A 20 -5.17 -12.82 9.35
C GLU A 20 -5.18 -11.44 8.69
N VAL A 21 -4.41 -11.28 7.62
CA VAL A 21 -4.32 -10.01 6.88
C VAL A 21 -5.70 -9.58 6.37
N SER A 22 -6.49 -10.52 5.87
CA SER A 22 -7.81 -10.22 5.30
C SER A 22 -8.85 -9.80 6.32
N GLN A 23 -8.57 -9.94 7.61
CA GLN A 23 -9.43 -9.36 8.64
C GLN A 23 -9.38 -7.83 8.63
N ILE A 24 -8.28 -7.28 8.13
CA ILE A 24 -8.08 -5.83 8.01
C ILE A 24 -8.23 -5.41 6.57
N HIS A 25 -7.45 -6.03 5.69
CA HIS A 25 -7.43 -5.75 4.25
C HIS A 25 -8.42 -6.68 3.56
N LYS A 26 -9.67 -6.24 3.45
CA LYS A 26 -10.79 -7.12 3.13
C LYS A 26 -10.99 -7.41 1.64
N ILE A 27 -10.09 -6.93 0.78
CA ILE A 27 -10.16 -7.15 -0.66
C ILE A 27 -8.83 -7.69 -1.17
N ARG A 28 -8.82 -8.18 -2.42
CA ARG A 28 -7.60 -8.69 -3.06
C ARG A 28 -6.74 -7.59 -3.67
N ASN A 29 -7.33 -6.43 -4.00
CA ASN A 29 -6.57 -5.31 -4.54
C ASN A 29 -5.62 -4.75 -3.48
N GLY A 30 -4.50 -4.17 -3.92
CA GLY A 30 -3.47 -3.68 -3.00
C GLY A 30 -3.88 -2.49 -2.15
N ILE A 31 -4.91 -1.76 -2.54
CA ILE A 31 -5.36 -0.56 -1.84
C ILE A 31 -6.78 -0.80 -1.34
N TYR A 32 -6.94 -0.86 -0.03
CA TYR A 32 -8.27 -1.00 0.57
C TYR A 32 -8.71 0.33 1.16
N GLN A 33 -9.86 0.80 0.69
CA GLN A 33 -10.50 2.01 1.19
C GLN A 33 -11.96 1.71 1.48
N LYS A 34 -12.55 2.46 2.38
CA LYS A 34 -13.97 2.35 2.70
C LYS A 34 -14.54 3.76 2.78
N ASN A 35 -15.51 4.04 1.91
CA ASN A 35 -16.15 5.35 1.82
C ASN A 35 -15.15 6.51 1.62
N GLY A 36 -14.11 6.24 0.82
CA GLY A 36 -13.07 7.22 0.54
C GLY A 36 -11.97 7.31 1.58
N ARG A 37 -12.07 6.56 2.67
CA ARG A 37 -11.04 6.53 3.71
C ARG A 37 -10.10 5.35 3.48
N LEU A 38 -8.81 5.64 3.38
CA LEU A 38 -7.79 4.60 3.26
C LEU A 38 -7.72 3.77 4.54
N ILE A 39 -7.71 2.45 4.41
CA ILE A 39 -7.69 1.51 5.54
C ILE A 39 -6.36 0.77 5.63
N SER A 40 -5.87 0.21 4.52
CA SER A 40 -4.67 -0.62 4.52
C SER A 40 -4.09 -0.76 3.12
N LEU A 41 -2.82 -1.15 3.05
CA LEU A 41 -2.09 -1.30 1.79
C LEU A 41 -1.37 -2.64 1.74
N LEU A 42 -1.34 -3.23 0.54
CA LEU A 42 -0.51 -4.39 0.22
C LEU A 42 0.56 -3.98 -0.79
N THR A 43 1.72 -4.60 -0.70
CA THR A 43 2.78 -4.47 -1.70
C THR A 43 3.44 -5.81 -1.94
N ASP A 44 4.16 -5.95 -3.02
CA ASP A 44 5.14 -7.02 -3.25
C ASP A 44 6.45 -6.45 -3.79
N PHE A 45 6.59 -5.14 -3.75
CA PHE A 45 7.73 -4.40 -4.30
C PHE A 45 7.98 -4.72 -5.77
N GLY A 46 6.90 -5.00 -6.51
CA GLY A 46 6.97 -5.29 -7.95
C GLY A 46 7.51 -6.67 -8.29
N ARG A 47 7.79 -7.52 -7.30
CA ARG A 47 8.39 -8.85 -7.55
C ARG A 47 7.40 -9.83 -8.18
N ILE A 48 6.14 -9.77 -7.76
CA ILE A 48 5.08 -10.65 -8.28
C ILE A 48 4.28 -9.93 -9.35
N ASN A 49 3.95 -8.66 -9.12
CA ASN A 49 3.20 -7.81 -10.04
C ASN A 49 4.07 -6.65 -10.51
N PRO A 50 4.88 -6.82 -11.56
CA PRO A 50 5.78 -5.75 -12.03
C PRO A 50 5.07 -4.50 -12.53
N CYS A 51 3.76 -4.58 -12.80
CA CYS A 51 2.96 -3.40 -13.18
C CYS A 51 2.80 -2.39 -12.04
N TYR A 52 3.13 -2.79 -10.80
CA TYR A 52 3.11 -1.93 -9.63
C TYR A 52 4.52 -1.86 -9.04
N PRO A 53 5.41 -1.05 -9.63
CA PRO A 53 6.81 -1.00 -9.20
C PRO A 53 6.99 -0.16 -7.94
N ASP A 54 6.69 -0.73 -6.79
CA ASP A 54 6.94 -0.11 -5.50
C ASP A 54 8.41 -0.30 -5.11
N PHE A 55 9.01 0.71 -4.48
CA PHE A 55 10.41 0.61 -4.07
C PHE A 55 10.70 1.52 -2.89
N HIS A 56 11.72 1.15 -2.12
CA HIS A 56 12.19 2.01 -1.02
C HIS A 56 12.89 3.26 -1.56
N GLY A 57 12.78 4.35 -0.80
CA GLY A 57 13.53 5.56 -1.07
C GLY A 57 14.97 5.45 -0.57
N SER A 58 15.57 6.59 -0.22
CA SER A 58 16.96 6.64 0.26
C SER A 58 17.14 5.96 1.61
N THR A 59 16.07 5.78 2.38
CA THR A 59 16.08 5.06 3.66
C THR A 59 14.96 4.03 3.68
N ALA A 60 15.05 3.08 4.62
CA ALA A 60 14.01 2.07 4.82
C ALA A 60 12.67 2.67 5.30
N ASP A 61 12.68 3.90 5.77
CA ASP A 61 11.50 4.58 6.30
C ASP A 61 10.70 5.32 5.24
N THR A 62 11.10 5.23 3.99
CA THR A 62 10.41 5.84 2.85
C THR A 62 10.15 4.79 1.79
N ILE A 63 8.92 4.76 1.27
CA ILE A 63 8.53 3.90 0.17
C ILE A 63 7.84 4.75 -0.89
N PHE A 64 8.18 4.51 -2.15
CA PHE A 64 7.45 5.04 -3.30
C PHE A 64 6.48 3.97 -3.77
N TYR A 65 5.19 4.25 -3.59
CA TYR A 65 4.11 3.29 -3.76
C TYR A 65 3.31 3.61 -5.03
N THR A 66 3.07 2.60 -5.84
CA THR A 66 2.35 2.75 -7.11
C THR A 66 0.85 2.68 -6.89
N GLY A 67 0.13 3.60 -7.50
CA GLY A 67 -1.33 3.64 -7.43
C GLY A 67 -2.02 2.51 -8.16
N SER A 68 -3.35 2.54 -8.15
CA SER A 68 -4.22 1.54 -8.75
C SER A 68 -4.32 1.74 -10.26
N GLY A 69 -4.43 0.65 -11.00
CA GLY A 69 -4.60 0.64 -12.45
C GLY A 69 -3.52 -0.22 -13.11
N ARG A 70 -3.93 -1.37 -13.64
CA ARG A 70 -3.00 -2.38 -14.14
C ARG A 70 -2.48 -2.07 -15.54
N ARG A 71 -3.30 -1.41 -16.36
CA ARG A 71 -3.02 -1.17 -17.78
C ARG A 71 -3.36 0.26 -18.16
N GLY A 72 -2.59 0.80 -19.09
CA GLY A 72 -2.78 2.16 -19.58
C GLY A 72 -2.48 3.19 -18.50
N ASP A 73 -2.78 4.44 -18.80
CA ASP A 73 -2.58 5.52 -17.85
C ASP A 73 -3.48 5.31 -16.63
N GLN A 74 -2.90 5.39 -15.46
CA GLN A 74 -3.69 5.30 -14.23
C GLN A 74 -4.59 6.53 -14.11
N LYS A 75 -5.75 6.33 -13.51
CA LYS A 75 -6.79 7.35 -13.38
C LYS A 75 -7.05 7.61 -11.89
N LEU A 76 -7.84 8.64 -11.62
CA LEU A 76 -8.31 8.91 -10.27
C LEU A 76 -9.52 8.03 -9.94
N ASP A 77 -9.31 6.72 -9.89
CA ASP A 77 -10.31 5.79 -9.40
C ASP A 77 -10.49 5.97 -7.87
N HIS A 78 -11.42 5.22 -7.28
CA HIS A 78 -11.72 5.36 -5.85
C HIS A 78 -10.49 5.08 -4.97
N ALA A 79 -9.65 4.13 -5.36
CA ALA A 79 -8.45 3.79 -4.61
C ALA A 79 -7.42 4.92 -4.65
N ASN A 80 -7.15 5.46 -5.82
CA ASN A 80 -6.20 6.56 -5.97
C ASN A 80 -6.71 7.84 -5.31
N GLN A 81 -8.02 8.09 -5.37
CA GLN A 81 -8.63 9.21 -4.65
C GLN A 81 -8.45 9.08 -3.13
N ALA A 82 -8.61 7.87 -2.59
CA ALA A 82 -8.43 7.63 -1.16
C ALA A 82 -6.97 7.88 -0.74
N LEU A 83 -6.00 7.49 -1.58
CA LEU A 83 -4.60 7.77 -1.32
C LEU A 83 -4.31 9.27 -1.35
N LEU A 84 -4.86 10.01 -2.33
CA LEU A 84 -4.72 11.47 -2.38
C LEU A 84 -5.29 12.13 -1.15
N LYS A 85 -6.49 11.71 -0.72
CA LYS A 85 -7.11 12.25 0.47
C LYS A 85 -6.29 11.97 1.72
N ALA A 86 -5.63 10.81 1.78
CA ALA A 86 -4.80 10.44 2.92
C ALA A 86 -3.59 11.35 3.09
N VAL A 87 -3.10 11.98 2.02
CA VAL A 87 -2.03 12.99 2.12
C VAL A 87 -2.48 14.12 3.04
N GLU A 88 -3.72 14.55 2.92
CA GLU A 88 -4.25 15.68 3.69
C GLU A 88 -4.65 15.29 5.11
N THR A 89 -5.17 14.08 5.29
CA THR A 89 -5.70 13.65 6.60
C THR A 89 -4.63 13.14 7.54
N GLU A 90 -3.43 12.88 7.04
CA GLU A 90 -2.27 12.42 7.82
C GLU A 90 -2.52 11.13 8.60
N ILE A 91 -3.44 10.29 8.14
CA ILE A 91 -3.70 9.01 8.77
C ILE A 91 -2.56 8.03 8.49
N ALA A 92 -2.26 7.18 9.46
CA ALA A 92 -1.32 6.09 9.27
C ALA A 92 -2.08 4.79 9.06
N VAL A 93 -1.65 3.98 8.10
CA VAL A 93 -2.31 2.72 7.77
C VAL A 93 -1.29 1.59 7.75
N PRO A 94 -1.72 0.35 8.07
CA PRO A 94 -0.82 -0.79 8.01
C PRO A 94 -0.46 -1.15 6.56
N LEU A 95 0.79 -1.57 6.38
CA LEU A 95 1.31 -2.06 5.11
C LEU A 95 1.78 -3.50 5.28
N PHE A 96 1.38 -4.36 4.35
CA PHE A 96 1.81 -5.76 4.33
C PHE A 96 2.52 -6.06 3.01
N ASN A 97 3.64 -6.77 3.12
CA ASN A 97 4.46 -7.16 1.97
C ASN A 97 4.31 -8.66 1.70
N LYS A 98 3.84 -9.03 0.53
CA LYS A 98 3.72 -10.44 0.14
C LYS A 98 5.10 -11.02 -0.16
N LEU A 99 5.55 -11.92 0.70
CA LEU A 99 6.82 -12.63 0.50
C LEU A 99 6.63 -13.84 -0.41
N SER A 100 5.54 -14.56 -0.22
CA SER A 100 5.15 -15.72 -1.02
C SER A 100 3.68 -16.02 -0.70
N VAL A 101 3.11 -17.04 -1.34
CA VAL A 101 1.73 -17.43 -1.08
C VAL A 101 1.56 -17.77 0.41
N GLY A 102 0.61 -17.11 1.05
CA GLY A 102 0.29 -17.32 2.46
C GLY A 102 1.28 -16.70 3.45
N ARG A 103 2.25 -15.93 2.98
CA ARG A 103 3.24 -15.31 3.85
C ARG A 103 3.30 -13.81 3.61
N TRP A 104 2.78 -13.06 4.57
CA TRP A 104 2.69 -11.60 4.50
C TRP A 104 3.45 -10.98 5.65
N GLU A 105 4.46 -10.19 5.31
CA GLU A 105 5.27 -9.48 6.30
C GLU A 105 4.59 -8.18 6.69
N PHE A 106 4.40 -7.97 7.99
CA PHE A 106 3.92 -6.69 8.50
C PHE A 106 5.05 -5.67 8.46
N MET A 107 4.82 -4.57 7.74
CA MET A 107 5.83 -3.54 7.55
C MET A 107 5.65 -2.34 8.49
N GLY A 108 4.66 -2.37 9.38
CA GLY A 108 4.34 -1.25 10.25
C GLY A 108 3.27 -0.34 9.69
N PHE A 109 3.13 0.83 10.28
CA PHE A 109 2.14 1.83 9.88
C PHE A 109 2.81 2.95 9.11
N TRP A 110 2.17 3.39 8.05
CA TRP A 110 2.74 4.35 7.10
C TRP A 110 1.74 5.46 6.82
N ARG A 111 2.27 6.69 6.70
CA ARG A 111 1.51 7.86 6.26
C ARG A 111 1.79 8.14 4.80
N ILE A 112 0.78 8.60 4.09
CA ILE A 112 0.94 9.07 2.72
C ILE A 112 1.29 10.54 2.80
N ILE A 113 2.49 10.93 2.36
CA ILE A 113 2.97 12.31 2.54
C ILE A 113 3.04 13.11 1.24
N ASP A 114 2.99 12.44 0.09
CA ASP A 114 3.07 13.12 -1.20
C ASP A 114 2.48 12.25 -2.29
N ALA A 115 2.08 12.87 -3.38
CA ALA A 115 1.53 12.20 -4.55
C ALA A 115 2.01 12.90 -5.82
N GLN A 116 2.44 12.12 -6.81
CA GLN A 116 2.85 12.63 -8.11
C GLN A 116 2.25 11.77 -9.21
N TYR A 117 1.87 12.39 -10.31
CA TYR A 117 1.41 11.70 -11.50
C TYR A 117 2.53 11.78 -12.52
N ILE A 118 3.23 10.66 -12.76
CA ILE A 118 4.47 10.63 -13.52
C ILE A 118 4.40 9.63 -14.67
N PHE A 119 5.16 9.90 -15.74
CA PHE A 119 5.31 8.95 -16.83
C PHE A 119 6.35 7.90 -16.48
N ASP A 120 5.96 6.62 -16.56
CA ASP A 120 6.86 5.50 -16.35
C ASP A 120 7.34 4.99 -17.70
N GLU A 121 8.63 5.17 -17.97
CA GLU A 121 9.20 4.82 -19.27
C GLU A 121 9.18 3.31 -19.54
N ARG A 122 9.39 2.50 -18.52
CA ARG A 122 9.40 1.04 -18.67
C ARG A 122 8.07 0.50 -19.12
N GLN A 123 6.98 1.08 -18.63
CA GLN A 123 5.62 0.62 -18.93
C GLN A 123 4.94 1.50 -19.98
N SER A 124 5.57 2.61 -20.36
CA SER A 124 5.03 3.58 -21.33
C SER A 124 3.62 4.02 -20.95
N ARG A 125 3.44 4.43 -19.71
CA ARG A 125 2.14 4.90 -19.21
C ARG A 125 2.32 5.82 -18.01
N MET A 126 1.29 6.60 -17.72
CA MET A 126 1.26 7.46 -16.56
C MET A 126 0.89 6.65 -15.32
N LEU A 127 1.64 6.86 -14.24
CA LEU A 127 1.39 6.22 -12.94
C LEU A 127 1.22 7.27 -11.86
N TRP A 128 0.32 6.99 -10.92
CA TRP A 128 0.31 7.67 -9.64
C TRP A 128 1.42 7.09 -8.76
N LYS A 129 2.28 7.95 -8.24
CA LYS A 129 3.34 7.58 -7.28
C LYS A 129 3.09 8.31 -5.98
N PHE A 130 2.91 7.55 -4.93
CA PHE A 130 2.66 8.08 -3.58
C PHE A 130 3.89 7.84 -2.73
N THR A 131 4.32 8.87 -2.01
CA THR A 131 5.43 8.74 -1.07
C THR A 131 4.85 8.37 0.29
N LEU A 132 5.31 7.25 0.84
CA LEU A 132 4.93 6.76 2.16
C LEU A 132 6.06 7.01 3.13
N SER A 133 5.72 7.47 4.33
CA SER A 133 6.66 7.67 5.42
C SER A 133 6.27 6.81 6.60
N LYS A 134 7.22 6.04 7.11
CA LYS A 134 6.97 5.15 8.24
C LYS A 134 6.72 5.95 9.51
N THR A 135 5.69 5.57 10.25
CA THR A 135 5.42 6.15 11.55
C THR A 135 6.09 5.32 12.64
N GLN A 136 6.32 5.96 13.75
CA GLN A 136 6.91 5.29 14.90
C GLN A 136 5.85 4.64 15.78
#